data_249f0003392e3da3c52c02b4a10fdf50
#
_entry.id   249f0003392e3da3c52c02b4a10fdf50
#
_cell.length_a   1.000
_cell.length_b   1.000
_cell.length_c   1.000
_cell.angle_alpha   90.00
_cell.angle_beta   90.00
_cell.angle_gamma   90.00
#
_symmetry.space_group_name_H-M   'P 1'
#
loop_
_entity.id
_entity.type
_entity.pdbx_description
1 polymer ?
#
loop_
_entity_poly.entity_id
_entity_poly.type
_entity_poly.pdbx_seq_one_letter_code
_entity_poly.pdbx_strand_id
1 'polypeptide(L)'
;ENALFGMGNPLLDISAVVDKDFLDKYGLKPNDQILAEEKHKAMFDELVKKSKVEYHAGGSTQNSVKIAQWMIQEPHKVATFFGCIGKDHFGEILKQKAAEAHVDAHYYEQSEQPTGTCAACITGDNRSLVANLAAANCYNKEKHLDLENNWNLVEKARVFYIAGFFLTVSPESVLKVAKHASDHNKIFGLNLSAPFISQFFKEPLMNVLPYVDILFGNETEAATFAKEQGIETDDIEEIARRVQLLPKVNKNRKRIVVFTQGPDDTVATVGEKVTRFPVLDIEQNDIVDTNGAGDAFVG
;
A
#
# COMPACT_ATOMS: atom_id res chain seq x y z
N GLU A 1 -7.17 20.73 5.01
CA GLU A 1 -7.17 20.08 3.68
C GLU A 1 -5.75 19.65 3.30
N ASN A 2 -5.63 18.49 2.62
CA ASN A 2 -4.38 17.97 2.02
C ASN A 2 -3.21 17.84 3.02
N ALA A 3 -3.50 17.56 4.29
CA ALA A 3 -2.49 17.39 5.34
C ALA A 3 -1.76 16.04 5.24
N LEU A 4 -2.44 15.00 4.76
CA LEU A 4 -1.88 13.67 4.49
C LEU A 4 -1.64 13.50 3.00
N PHE A 5 -0.48 12.99 2.64
CA PHE A 5 -0.11 12.68 1.27
C PHE A 5 0.26 11.19 1.15
N GLY A 6 -0.36 10.51 0.20
CA GLY A 6 0.00 9.15 -0.19
C GLY A 6 0.35 9.06 -1.67
N MET A 7 1.26 8.15 -2.00
CA MET A 7 1.66 7.87 -3.36
C MET A 7 1.87 6.36 -3.52
N GLY A 8 1.29 5.77 -4.54
CA GLY A 8 1.35 4.33 -4.71
C GLY A 8 0.73 3.83 -6.00
N ASN A 9 0.47 2.54 -6.03
CA ASN A 9 -0.11 1.83 -7.17
C ASN A 9 -1.63 1.81 -7.03
N PRO A 10 -2.39 2.67 -7.76
CA PRO A 10 -3.84 2.60 -7.71
C PRO A 10 -4.32 1.40 -8.52
N LEU A 11 -5.20 0.61 -7.90
CA LEU A 11 -5.84 -0.54 -8.54
C LEU A 11 -7.34 -0.41 -8.39
N LEU A 12 -8.08 -0.73 -9.43
CA LEU A 12 -9.52 -0.91 -9.31
C LEU A 12 -9.79 -2.32 -8.80
N ASP A 13 -10.28 -2.43 -7.59
CA ASP A 13 -10.69 -3.71 -7.02
C ASP A 13 -12.05 -4.09 -7.58
N ILE A 14 -12.11 -5.28 -8.17
CA ILE A 14 -13.30 -5.86 -8.80
C ILE A 14 -13.63 -7.15 -8.07
N SER A 15 -14.68 -7.14 -7.26
CA SER A 15 -15.12 -8.31 -6.48
C SER A 15 -16.35 -8.93 -7.13
N ALA A 16 -16.35 -10.25 -7.26
CA ALA A 16 -17.49 -10.99 -7.75
C ALA A 16 -17.54 -12.41 -7.16
N VAL A 17 -18.76 -12.89 -6.94
CA VAL A 17 -18.99 -14.30 -6.62
C VAL A 17 -18.91 -15.09 -7.93
N VAL A 18 -18.09 -16.11 -7.95
CA VAL A 18 -17.88 -17.00 -9.10
C VAL A 18 -18.02 -18.46 -8.66
N ASP A 19 -18.19 -19.34 -9.62
CA ASP A 19 -18.25 -20.77 -9.39
C ASP A 19 -16.86 -21.43 -9.58
N LYS A 20 -16.80 -22.73 -9.28
CA LYS A 20 -15.59 -23.51 -9.43
C LYS A 20 -15.13 -23.58 -10.90
N ASP A 21 -16.08 -23.65 -11.84
CA ASP A 21 -15.76 -23.74 -13.26
C ASP A 21 -15.03 -22.47 -13.73
N PHE A 22 -15.40 -21.32 -13.23
CA PHE A 22 -14.68 -20.08 -13.50
C PHE A 22 -13.25 -20.10 -12.96
N LEU A 23 -13.04 -20.58 -11.72
CA LEU A 23 -11.70 -20.73 -11.16
C LEU A 23 -10.84 -21.70 -11.99
N ASP A 24 -11.38 -22.86 -12.33
CA ASP A 24 -10.70 -23.89 -13.12
C ASP A 24 -10.33 -23.39 -14.51
N LYS A 25 -11.22 -22.62 -15.15
CA LYS A 25 -10.98 -22.01 -16.46
C LYS A 25 -9.74 -21.15 -16.50
N TYR A 26 -9.49 -20.39 -15.46
CA TYR A 26 -8.36 -19.47 -15.37
C TYR A 26 -7.20 -19.99 -14.52
N GLY A 27 -7.27 -21.24 -14.08
CA GLY A 27 -6.23 -21.89 -13.29
C GLY A 27 -6.02 -21.27 -11.91
N LEU A 28 -7.09 -20.78 -11.31
CA LEU A 28 -7.06 -20.17 -10.00
C LEU A 28 -7.29 -21.21 -8.90
N LYS A 29 -6.59 -21.03 -7.80
CA LYS A 29 -6.79 -21.84 -6.58
C LYS A 29 -7.57 -21.01 -5.56
N PRO A 30 -8.45 -21.66 -4.74
CA PRO A 30 -9.07 -20.98 -3.61
C PRO A 30 -8.01 -20.40 -2.66
N ASN A 31 -8.24 -19.19 -2.16
CA ASN A 31 -7.35 -18.50 -1.22
C ASN A 31 -5.92 -18.25 -1.72
N ASP A 32 -5.75 -18.13 -3.03
CA ASP A 32 -4.48 -17.82 -3.65
C ASP A 32 -4.40 -16.32 -4.00
N GLN A 33 -3.18 -15.81 -4.10
CA GLN A 33 -2.92 -14.45 -4.56
C GLN A 33 -1.82 -14.48 -5.60
N ILE A 34 -2.14 -14.09 -6.83
CA ILE A 34 -1.24 -14.15 -7.96
C ILE A 34 -1.20 -12.84 -8.74
N LEU A 35 -0.11 -12.63 -9.47
CA LEU A 35 -0.06 -11.62 -10.52
C LEU A 35 -0.71 -12.17 -11.79
N ALA A 36 -1.42 -11.32 -12.52
CA ALA A 36 -2.06 -11.70 -13.77
C ALA A 36 -1.00 -12.05 -14.84
N GLU A 37 -1.23 -13.18 -15.50
CA GLU A 37 -0.52 -13.59 -16.70
C GLU A 37 -1.38 -13.29 -17.94
N GLU A 38 -0.86 -13.55 -19.13
CA GLU A 38 -1.58 -13.33 -20.39
C GLU A 38 -2.95 -14.04 -20.43
N LYS A 39 -3.01 -15.27 -19.90
CA LYS A 39 -4.27 -16.04 -19.81
C LYS A 39 -5.36 -15.39 -18.95
N HIS A 40 -4.97 -14.49 -18.04
CA HIS A 40 -5.91 -13.81 -17.14
C HIS A 40 -6.49 -12.52 -17.71
N LYS A 41 -5.95 -12.00 -18.81
CA LYS A 41 -6.43 -10.72 -19.39
C LYS A 41 -7.90 -10.76 -19.75
N ALA A 42 -8.36 -11.85 -20.35
CA ALA A 42 -9.77 -12.03 -20.70
C ALA A 42 -10.69 -12.22 -19.48
N MET A 43 -10.12 -12.64 -18.35
CA MET A 43 -10.86 -12.92 -17.12
C MET A 43 -11.56 -11.68 -16.56
N PHE A 44 -10.88 -10.53 -16.57
CA PHE A 44 -11.44 -9.28 -16.06
C PHE A 44 -12.69 -8.85 -16.83
N ASP A 45 -12.65 -8.94 -18.18
CA ASP A 45 -13.80 -8.63 -19.03
C ASP A 45 -14.94 -9.63 -18.83
N GLU A 46 -14.63 -10.91 -18.71
CA GLU A 46 -15.62 -11.94 -18.46
C GLU A 46 -16.28 -11.76 -17.09
N LEU A 47 -15.49 -11.46 -16.06
CA LEU A 47 -15.97 -11.22 -14.70
C LEU A 47 -17.01 -10.10 -14.67
N VAL A 48 -16.70 -8.98 -15.33
CA VAL A 48 -17.57 -7.81 -15.40
C VAL A 48 -18.84 -8.09 -16.18
N LYS A 49 -18.76 -8.87 -17.26
CA LYS A 49 -19.92 -9.17 -18.14
C LYS A 49 -20.88 -10.20 -17.56
N LYS A 50 -20.34 -11.24 -16.88
CA LYS A 50 -21.13 -12.41 -16.46
C LYS A 50 -21.54 -12.37 -15.00
N SER A 51 -20.91 -11.56 -14.18
CA SER A 51 -21.11 -11.53 -12.74
C SER A 51 -21.61 -10.17 -12.27
N LYS A 52 -22.35 -10.15 -11.18
CA LYS A 52 -22.61 -8.91 -10.46
C LYS A 52 -21.33 -8.53 -9.74
N VAL A 53 -20.73 -7.41 -10.09
CA VAL A 53 -19.46 -6.95 -9.55
C VAL A 53 -19.63 -5.76 -8.62
N GLU A 54 -18.73 -5.65 -7.66
CA GLU A 54 -18.53 -4.45 -6.85
C GLU A 54 -17.17 -3.86 -7.17
N TYR A 55 -17.13 -2.53 -7.26
CA TYR A 55 -15.92 -1.78 -7.55
C TYR A 55 -15.50 -0.97 -6.34
N HIS A 56 -14.19 -1.04 -6.01
CA HIS A 56 -13.60 -0.22 -4.96
C HIS A 56 -12.27 0.36 -5.45
N ALA A 57 -11.95 1.58 -5.02
CA ALA A 57 -10.61 2.11 -5.18
C ALA A 57 -9.67 1.35 -4.24
N GLY A 58 -8.65 0.70 -4.79
CA GLY A 58 -7.76 -0.20 -4.09
C GLY A 58 -6.28 0.12 -4.31
N GLY A 59 -5.45 -0.85 -3.98
CA GLY A 59 -4.01 -0.72 -3.86
C GLY A 59 -3.60 -0.35 -2.44
N SER A 60 -2.45 -0.85 -1.98
CA SER A 60 -2.05 -0.76 -0.56
C SER A 60 -2.05 0.66 -0.02
N THR A 61 -1.32 1.58 -0.63
CA THR A 61 -1.26 2.97 -0.17
C THR A 61 -2.63 3.65 -0.24
N GLN A 62 -3.37 3.47 -1.33
CA GLN A 62 -4.68 4.09 -1.48
C GLN A 62 -5.68 3.57 -0.45
N ASN A 63 -5.62 2.30 -0.09
CA ASN A 63 -6.43 1.73 0.99
C ASN A 63 -6.14 2.43 2.33
N SER A 64 -4.86 2.59 2.69
CA SER A 64 -4.49 3.29 3.93
C SER A 64 -4.94 4.75 3.94
N VAL A 65 -4.80 5.44 2.81
CA VAL A 65 -5.25 6.83 2.65
C VAL A 65 -6.77 6.94 2.79
N LYS A 66 -7.52 6.02 2.20
CA LYS A 66 -8.99 5.95 2.34
C LYS A 66 -9.42 5.75 3.79
N ILE A 67 -8.77 4.85 4.51
CA ILE A 67 -9.07 4.57 5.91
C ILE A 67 -8.77 5.79 6.79
N ALA A 68 -7.63 6.44 6.59
CA ALA A 68 -7.29 7.66 7.30
C ALA A 68 -8.33 8.78 7.07
N GLN A 69 -8.76 8.97 5.82
CA GLN A 69 -9.81 9.92 5.46
C GLN A 69 -11.14 9.59 6.15
N TRP A 70 -11.50 8.30 6.13
CA TRP A 70 -12.73 7.82 6.78
C TRP A 70 -12.70 8.01 8.30
N MET A 71 -11.59 7.72 8.96
CA MET A 71 -11.46 7.88 10.41
C MET A 71 -11.55 9.33 10.88
N ILE A 72 -11.04 10.26 10.09
CA ILE A 72 -11.09 11.70 10.40
C ILE A 72 -12.52 12.24 10.31
N GLN A 73 -13.36 11.67 9.44
CA GLN A 73 -14.78 12.04 9.26
C GLN A 73 -15.04 13.53 8.99
N GLU A 74 -14.04 14.24 8.49
CA GLU A 74 -14.17 15.64 8.16
C GLU A 74 -14.77 15.82 6.75
N PRO A 75 -15.57 16.87 6.51
CA PRO A 75 -16.18 17.09 5.19
C PRO A 75 -15.18 17.47 4.12
N HIS A 76 -13.99 17.94 4.50
CA HIS A 76 -12.95 18.33 3.55
C HIS A 76 -12.00 17.17 3.28
N LYS A 77 -11.37 17.23 2.12
CA LYS A 77 -10.37 16.27 1.69
C LYS A 77 -9.06 16.48 2.45
N VAL A 78 -8.85 15.67 3.49
CA VAL A 78 -7.63 15.73 4.32
C VAL A 78 -6.48 15.02 3.61
N ALA A 79 -6.78 13.98 2.82
CA ALA A 79 -5.80 13.12 2.17
C ALA A 79 -5.73 13.38 0.67
N THR A 80 -4.49 13.53 0.18
CA THR A 80 -4.14 13.59 -1.24
C THR A 80 -3.52 12.26 -1.65
N PHE A 81 -3.83 11.77 -2.84
CA PHE A 81 -3.24 10.55 -3.38
C PHE A 81 -2.71 10.75 -4.80
N PHE A 82 -1.47 10.30 -5.06
CA PHE A 82 -0.85 10.26 -6.38
C PHE A 82 -0.58 8.82 -6.82
N GLY A 83 -0.84 8.54 -8.08
CA GLY A 83 -0.56 7.27 -8.72
C GLY A 83 -0.85 7.35 -10.21
N CYS A 84 -0.61 6.28 -10.94
CA CYS A 84 -0.81 6.21 -12.38
C CYS A 84 -1.99 5.30 -12.75
N ILE A 85 -2.86 5.80 -13.61
CA ILE A 85 -3.98 5.05 -14.19
C ILE A 85 -3.96 5.16 -15.72
N GLY A 86 -4.74 4.31 -16.38
CA GLY A 86 -4.98 4.39 -17.82
C GLY A 86 -6.13 5.35 -18.14
N LYS A 87 -6.14 5.88 -19.37
CA LYS A 87 -7.25 6.64 -19.93
C LYS A 87 -8.29 5.67 -20.49
N ASP A 88 -9.04 5.02 -19.60
CA ASP A 88 -10.02 3.99 -19.96
C ASP A 88 -11.21 3.98 -18.99
N HIS A 89 -12.15 3.08 -19.28
CA HIS A 89 -13.39 2.96 -18.49
C HIS A 89 -13.09 2.62 -17.01
N PHE A 90 -12.16 1.72 -16.73
CA PHE A 90 -11.78 1.39 -15.35
C PHE A 90 -11.12 2.57 -14.64
N GLY A 91 -10.35 3.37 -15.36
CA GLY A 91 -9.78 4.62 -14.82
C GLY A 91 -10.86 5.61 -14.40
N GLU A 92 -11.94 5.75 -15.19
CA GLU A 92 -13.07 6.61 -14.83
C GLU A 92 -13.81 6.09 -13.58
N ILE A 93 -14.04 4.78 -13.49
CA ILE A 93 -14.65 4.17 -12.30
C ILE A 93 -13.75 4.39 -11.07
N LEU A 94 -12.45 4.21 -11.22
CA LEU A 94 -11.49 4.41 -10.12
C LEU A 94 -11.49 5.86 -9.62
N LYS A 95 -11.50 6.84 -10.51
CA LYS A 95 -11.63 8.26 -10.15
C LYS A 95 -12.92 8.52 -9.37
N GLN A 96 -14.04 7.96 -9.82
CA GLN A 96 -15.31 8.09 -9.13
C GLN A 96 -15.27 7.48 -7.72
N LYS A 97 -14.73 6.27 -7.59
CA LYS A 97 -14.64 5.59 -6.29
C LYS A 97 -13.71 6.29 -5.29
N ALA A 98 -12.63 6.87 -5.76
CA ALA A 98 -11.76 7.70 -4.92
C ALA A 98 -12.48 8.97 -4.44
N ALA A 99 -13.24 9.62 -5.33
CA ALA A 99 -14.06 10.78 -4.98
C ALA A 99 -15.15 10.45 -3.97
N GLU A 100 -15.84 9.31 -4.12
CA GLU A 100 -16.83 8.81 -3.16
C GLU A 100 -16.23 8.57 -1.77
N ALA A 101 -14.95 8.19 -1.71
CA ALA A 101 -14.20 8.02 -0.46
C ALA A 101 -13.61 9.34 0.08
N HIS A 102 -13.94 10.48 -0.52
CA HIS A 102 -13.45 11.82 -0.16
C HIS A 102 -11.92 11.99 -0.24
N VAL A 103 -11.25 11.15 -1.01
CA VAL A 103 -9.82 11.28 -1.28
C VAL A 103 -9.61 12.28 -2.42
N ASP A 104 -8.68 13.22 -2.21
CA ASP A 104 -8.24 14.17 -3.25
C ASP A 104 -7.21 13.48 -4.16
N ALA A 105 -7.68 12.65 -5.08
CA ALA A 105 -6.85 11.88 -5.97
C ALA A 105 -6.45 12.70 -7.20
N HIS A 106 -5.15 12.80 -7.43
CA HIS A 106 -4.55 13.44 -8.60
C HIS A 106 -3.75 12.38 -9.35
N TYR A 107 -4.42 11.62 -10.21
CA TYR A 107 -3.78 10.56 -10.97
C TYR A 107 -2.99 11.09 -12.17
N TYR A 108 -1.82 10.51 -12.40
CA TYR A 108 -1.17 10.59 -13.70
C TYR A 108 -1.88 9.65 -14.67
N GLU A 109 -2.42 10.20 -15.74
CA GLU A 109 -3.17 9.44 -16.74
C GLU A 109 -2.35 9.30 -18.03
N GLN A 110 -2.23 8.07 -18.52
CA GLN A 110 -1.50 7.74 -19.74
C GLN A 110 -2.30 6.73 -20.58
N SER A 111 -1.91 6.54 -21.86
CA SER A 111 -2.65 5.71 -22.81
C SER A 111 -1.90 4.44 -23.23
N GLU A 112 -0.70 4.20 -22.69
CA GLU A 112 0.16 3.07 -23.08
C GLU A 112 -0.29 1.75 -22.45
N GLN A 113 -0.82 1.81 -21.24
CA GLN A 113 -1.29 0.66 -20.49
C GLN A 113 -2.68 0.91 -19.90
N PRO A 114 -3.52 -0.14 -19.79
CA PRO A 114 -4.81 -0.01 -19.13
C PRO A 114 -4.64 0.22 -17.62
N THR A 115 -5.70 0.76 -17.00
CA THR A 115 -5.76 0.93 -15.54
C THR A 115 -5.50 -0.40 -14.83
N GLY A 116 -4.67 -0.36 -13.80
CA GLY A 116 -4.41 -1.51 -12.94
C GLY A 116 -5.69 -1.99 -12.25
N THR A 117 -5.83 -3.29 -12.15
CA THR A 117 -7.01 -3.96 -11.59
C THR A 117 -6.60 -5.07 -10.62
N CYS A 118 -7.45 -5.34 -9.66
CA CYS A 118 -7.34 -6.53 -8.81
C CYS A 118 -8.69 -7.24 -8.79
N ALA A 119 -8.75 -8.45 -9.33
CA ALA A 119 -9.94 -9.27 -9.28
C ALA A 119 -9.96 -10.08 -7.99
N ALA A 120 -11.05 -9.98 -7.23
CA ALA A 120 -11.34 -10.83 -6.09
C ALA A 120 -12.47 -11.81 -6.48
N CYS A 121 -12.08 -13.04 -6.80
CA CYS A 121 -13.00 -14.11 -7.15
C CYS A 121 -13.43 -14.85 -5.90
N ILE A 122 -14.69 -14.68 -5.50
CA ILE A 122 -15.25 -15.20 -4.25
C ILE A 122 -15.97 -16.52 -4.54
N THR A 123 -15.57 -17.58 -3.83
CA THR A 123 -16.21 -18.90 -3.86
C THR A 123 -16.45 -19.38 -2.42
N GLY A 124 -17.70 -19.28 -1.95
CA GLY A 124 -18.00 -19.55 -0.54
C GLY A 124 -17.20 -18.61 0.37
N ASP A 125 -16.45 -19.19 1.29
CA ASP A 125 -15.59 -18.44 2.23
C ASP A 125 -14.19 -18.16 1.69
N ASN A 126 -13.91 -18.52 0.45
CA ASN A 126 -12.60 -18.40 -0.15
C ASN A 126 -12.53 -17.21 -1.12
N ARG A 127 -11.36 -16.58 -1.20
CA ARG A 127 -11.07 -15.50 -2.14
C ARG A 127 -9.78 -15.80 -2.92
N SER A 128 -9.88 -15.75 -4.22
CA SER A 128 -8.73 -15.81 -5.11
C SER A 128 -8.47 -14.41 -5.66
N LEU A 129 -7.28 -13.88 -5.44
CA LEU A 129 -6.89 -12.54 -5.85
C LEU A 129 -5.97 -12.61 -7.07
N VAL A 130 -6.31 -11.83 -8.10
CA VAL A 130 -5.49 -11.71 -9.32
C VAL A 130 -5.24 -10.22 -9.58
N ALA A 131 -4.00 -9.78 -9.40
CA ALA A 131 -3.61 -8.39 -9.59
C ALA A 131 -2.93 -8.18 -10.94
N ASN A 132 -3.44 -7.23 -11.72
CA ASN A 132 -2.82 -6.75 -12.95
C ASN A 132 -2.40 -5.29 -12.73
N LEU A 133 -1.12 -5.04 -12.54
CA LEU A 133 -0.60 -3.71 -12.21
C LEU A 133 -0.66 -2.74 -13.38
N ALA A 134 -0.38 -3.20 -14.60
CA ALA A 134 -0.53 -2.43 -15.85
C ALA A 134 -0.07 -0.95 -15.70
N ALA A 135 -0.99 0.01 -15.85
CA ALA A 135 -0.69 1.44 -15.75
C ALA A 135 -0.07 1.86 -14.42
N ALA A 136 -0.33 1.15 -13.32
CA ALA A 136 0.30 1.45 -12.04
C ALA A 136 1.82 1.44 -12.10
N ASN A 137 2.41 0.61 -12.98
CA ASN A 137 3.85 0.56 -13.23
C ASN A 137 4.39 1.71 -14.10
N CYS A 138 3.53 2.57 -14.63
CA CYS A 138 3.89 3.60 -15.60
C CYS A 138 4.00 5.00 -14.99
N TYR A 139 4.04 5.11 -13.67
CA TYR A 139 4.16 6.42 -13.01
C TYR A 139 5.44 7.13 -13.46
N ASN A 140 5.31 8.40 -13.83
CA ASN A 140 6.40 9.21 -14.34
C ASN A 140 6.59 10.46 -13.48
N LYS A 141 7.72 10.52 -12.80
CA LYS A 141 8.06 11.60 -11.88
C LYS A 141 8.04 12.97 -12.57
N GLU A 142 8.69 13.09 -13.73
CA GLU A 142 8.85 14.35 -14.45
C GLU A 142 7.52 14.85 -15.03
N LYS A 143 6.65 13.94 -15.44
CA LYS A 143 5.33 14.25 -16.02
C LYS A 143 4.23 14.44 -15.00
N HIS A 144 4.47 14.16 -13.73
CA HIS A 144 3.45 14.29 -12.70
C HIS A 144 3.95 14.92 -11.40
N LEU A 145 4.81 14.24 -10.64
CA LEU A 145 5.26 14.71 -9.32
C LEU A 145 5.96 16.09 -9.43
N ASP A 146 6.79 16.27 -10.43
CA ASP A 146 7.61 17.47 -10.63
C ASP A 146 6.83 18.67 -11.21
N LEU A 147 5.57 18.46 -11.62
CA LEU A 147 4.73 19.57 -12.06
C LEU A 147 4.43 20.50 -10.87
N GLU A 148 4.52 21.80 -11.09
CA GLU A 148 4.39 22.81 -10.04
C GLU A 148 3.09 22.65 -9.21
N ASN A 149 1.95 22.49 -9.86
CA ASN A 149 0.67 22.32 -9.17
C ASN A 149 0.63 21.06 -8.31
N ASN A 150 1.26 19.98 -8.76
CA ASN A 150 1.30 18.72 -8.00
C ASN A 150 2.30 18.81 -6.85
N TRP A 151 3.48 19.39 -7.10
CA TRP A 151 4.47 19.58 -6.06
C TRP A 151 3.97 20.49 -4.94
N ASN A 152 3.18 21.51 -5.27
CA ASN A 152 2.53 22.37 -4.27
C ASN A 152 1.65 21.57 -3.28
N LEU A 153 1.00 20.49 -3.74
CA LEU A 153 0.25 19.59 -2.85
C LEU A 153 1.17 18.81 -1.91
N VAL A 154 2.34 18.40 -2.38
CA VAL A 154 3.37 17.78 -1.53
C VAL A 154 3.87 18.77 -0.48
N GLU A 155 4.15 20.01 -0.86
CA GLU A 155 4.59 21.07 0.05
C GLU A 155 3.53 21.41 1.10
N LYS A 156 2.27 21.32 0.76
CA LYS A 156 1.16 21.56 1.66
C LYS A 156 0.98 20.46 2.71
N ALA A 157 1.31 19.22 2.39
CA ALA A 157 1.16 18.08 3.29
C ALA A 157 2.15 18.15 4.46
N ARG A 158 1.76 17.51 5.57
CA ARG A 158 2.55 17.41 6.80
C ARG A 158 2.93 15.97 7.13
N VAL A 159 2.15 15.03 6.68
CA VAL A 159 2.34 13.59 6.89
C VAL A 159 2.33 12.91 5.53
N PHE A 160 3.30 12.06 5.29
CA PHE A 160 3.47 11.32 4.06
C PHE A 160 3.47 9.83 4.35
N TYR A 161 2.78 9.08 3.52
CA TYR A 161 2.81 7.62 3.58
C TYR A 161 2.94 7.00 2.20
N ILE A 162 3.90 6.11 2.03
CA ILE A 162 4.12 5.35 0.81
C ILE A 162 4.38 3.89 1.18
N ALA A 163 3.66 2.95 0.56
CA ALA A 163 3.96 1.54 0.70
C ALA A 163 5.23 1.18 -0.08
N GLY A 164 5.99 0.23 0.44
CA GLY A 164 7.24 -0.23 -0.17
C GLY A 164 7.07 -0.77 -1.58
N PHE A 165 5.88 -1.23 -1.94
CA PHE A 165 5.56 -1.65 -3.31
C PHE A 165 5.89 -0.58 -4.36
N PHE A 166 5.76 0.69 -4.02
CA PHE A 166 6.04 1.77 -4.96
C PHE A 166 7.54 1.97 -5.28
N LEU A 167 8.41 1.40 -4.47
CA LEU A 167 9.86 1.33 -4.76
C LEU A 167 10.17 0.52 -6.02
N THR A 168 9.28 -0.37 -6.42
CA THR A 168 9.41 -1.15 -7.67
C THR A 168 9.05 -0.35 -8.91
N VAL A 169 8.34 0.77 -8.74
CA VAL A 169 7.81 1.59 -9.84
C VAL A 169 8.61 2.86 -10.01
N SER A 170 8.73 3.66 -8.96
CA SER A 170 9.36 4.98 -9.01
C SER A 170 10.14 5.27 -7.73
N PRO A 171 11.26 4.59 -7.49
CA PRO A 171 12.08 4.83 -6.31
C PRO A 171 12.58 6.28 -6.23
N GLU A 172 12.82 6.93 -7.36
CA GLU A 172 13.21 8.35 -7.43
C GLU A 172 12.12 9.29 -6.94
N SER A 173 10.84 8.98 -7.20
CA SER A 173 9.72 9.76 -6.66
C SER A 173 9.59 9.58 -5.15
N VAL A 174 9.71 8.35 -4.67
CA VAL A 174 9.69 8.06 -3.22
C VAL A 174 10.81 8.81 -2.52
N LEU A 175 12.01 8.76 -3.05
CA LEU A 175 13.17 9.43 -2.47
C LEU A 175 13.01 10.96 -2.44
N LYS A 176 12.46 11.55 -3.50
CA LYS A 176 12.21 13.01 -3.55
C LYS A 176 11.24 13.45 -2.44
N VAL A 177 10.15 12.73 -2.28
CA VAL A 177 9.14 13.01 -1.24
C VAL A 177 9.73 12.79 0.17
N ALA A 178 10.46 11.70 0.37
CA ALA A 178 11.09 11.37 1.65
C ALA A 178 12.12 12.45 2.08
N LYS A 179 12.95 12.89 1.16
CA LYS A 179 13.91 13.98 1.41
C LYS A 179 13.21 15.29 1.76
N HIS A 180 12.16 15.64 1.01
CA HIS A 180 11.36 16.83 1.30
C HIS A 180 10.80 16.79 2.71
N ALA A 181 10.21 15.67 3.12
CA ALA A 181 9.67 15.51 4.46
C ALA A 181 10.75 15.68 5.53
N SER A 182 11.91 15.06 5.34
CA SER A 182 13.06 15.18 6.26
C SER A 182 13.56 16.61 6.37
N ASP A 183 13.76 17.29 5.25
CA ASP A 183 14.31 18.65 5.20
C ASP A 183 13.37 19.69 5.85
N HIS A 184 12.07 19.42 5.83
CA HIS A 184 11.04 20.32 6.37
C HIS A 184 10.45 19.83 7.72
N ASN A 185 11.10 18.86 8.36
CA ASN A 185 10.69 18.28 9.64
C ASN A 185 9.25 17.74 9.64
N LYS A 186 8.81 17.21 8.52
CA LYS A 186 7.53 16.53 8.34
C LYS A 186 7.68 15.05 8.59
N ILE A 187 6.57 14.34 8.77
CA ILE A 187 6.56 12.91 9.09
C ILE A 187 6.47 12.09 7.80
N PHE A 188 7.41 11.16 7.61
CA PHE A 188 7.39 10.21 6.50
C PHE A 188 7.25 8.78 7.01
N GLY A 189 6.17 8.12 6.61
CA GLY A 189 5.89 6.72 6.88
C GLY A 189 6.14 5.83 5.66
N LEU A 190 6.72 4.67 5.89
CA LEU A 190 6.98 3.64 4.88
C LEU A 190 6.51 2.29 5.41
N ASN A 191 6.02 1.42 4.52
CA ASN A 191 5.72 0.03 4.83
C ASN A 191 6.69 -0.89 4.10
N LEU A 192 7.16 -1.94 4.74
CA LEU A 192 7.98 -2.98 4.09
C LEU A 192 7.20 -3.74 3.01
N SER A 193 5.88 -3.79 3.12
CA SER A 193 4.90 -4.26 2.16
C SER A 193 4.92 -5.76 1.85
N ALA A 194 6.06 -6.33 1.56
CA ALA A 194 6.21 -7.75 1.26
C ALA A 194 7.67 -8.18 1.41
N PRO A 195 7.94 -9.46 1.70
CA PRO A 195 9.30 -9.98 1.80
C PRO A 195 10.17 -9.69 0.57
N PHE A 196 9.60 -9.77 -0.64
CA PHE A 196 10.37 -9.56 -1.86
C PHE A 196 10.93 -8.14 -2.02
N ILE A 197 10.32 -7.13 -1.37
CA ILE A 197 10.85 -5.76 -1.37
C ILE A 197 12.22 -5.72 -0.68
N SER A 198 12.33 -6.34 0.49
CA SER A 198 13.61 -6.44 1.21
C SER A 198 14.65 -7.29 0.50
N GLN A 199 14.20 -8.30 -0.27
CA GLN A 199 15.08 -9.24 -0.99
C GLN A 199 15.59 -8.67 -2.31
N PHE A 200 14.70 -8.12 -3.14
CA PHE A 200 15.00 -7.75 -4.52
C PHE A 200 15.05 -6.24 -4.79
N PHE A 201 14.56 -5.42 -3.87
CA PHE A 201 14.57 -3.96 -3.93
C PHE A 201 15.30 -3.34 -2.73
N LYS A 202 16.33 -4.04 -2.28
CA LYS A 202 17.13 -3.67 -1.11
C LYS A 202 17.79 -2.29 -1.25
N GLU A 203 18.41 -2.02 -2.40
CA GLU A 203 19.08 -0.74 -2.65
C GLU A 203 18.12 0.45 -2.59
N PRO A 204 17.01 0.50 -3.35
CA PRO A 204 16.05 1.60 -3.21
C PRO A 204 15.44 1.70 -1.82
N LEU A 205 15.17 0.57 -1.16
CA LEU A 205 14.65 0.56 0.22
C LEU A 205 15.65 1.22 1.18
N MET A 206 16.92 0.84 1.12
CA MET A 206 17.95 1.36 2.01
C MET A 206 18.34 2.81 1.69
N ASN A 207 18.12 3.28 0.45
CA ASN A 207 18.30 4.68 0.09
C ASN A 207 17.24 5.59 0.72
N VAL A 208 16.03 5.10 0.93
CA VAL A 208 14.90 5.84 1.51
C VAL A 208 14.88 5.74 3.03
N LEU A 209 15.29 4.61 3.59
CA LEU A 209 15.19 4.33 5.01
C LEU A 209 15.76 5.42 5.95
N PRO A 210 16.89 6.10 5.64
CA PRO A 210 17.39 7.19 6.47
C PRO A 210 16.44 8.37 6.66
N TYR A 211 15.43 8.49 5.81
CA TYR A 211 14.41 9.55 5.85
C TYR A 211 13.10 9.11 6.50
N VAL A 212 12.99 7.83 6.90
CA VAL A 212 11.76 7.25 7.43
C VAL A 212 11.62 7.53 8.93
N ASP A 213 10.50 8.15 9.29
CA ASP A 213 10.12 8.42 10.68
C ASP A 213 9.31 7.27 11.28
N ILE A 214 8.45 6.64 10.48
CA ILE A 214 7.62 5.51 10.92
C ILE A 214 7.74 4.39 9.88
N LEU A 215 8.20 3.22 10.33
CA LEU A 215 8.30 2.03 9.51
C LEU A 215 7.30 0.98 9.97
N PHE A 216 6.46 0.52 9.04
CA PHE A 216 5.48 -0.54 9.26
C PHE A 216 5.93 -1.84 8.59
N GLY A 217 5.51 -2.95 9.14
CA GLY A 217 5.66 -4.28 8.55
C GLY A 217 4.92 -5.32 9.37
N ASN A 218 4.75 -6.50 8.79
CA ASN A 218 4.30 -7.67 9.55
C ASN A 218 5.50 -8.49 10.02
N GLU A 219 5.25 -9.57 10.77
CA GLU A 219 6.30 -10.43 11.32
C GLU A 219 7.18 -11.08 10.25
N THR A 220 6.59 -11.48 9.12
CA THR A 220 7.33 -12.10 8.01
C THR A 220 8.22 -11.07 7.29
N GLU A 221 7.70 -9.88 7.06
CA GLU A 221 8.45 -8.77 6.45
C GLU A 221 9.60 -8.33 7.37
N ALA A 222 9.35 -8.23 8.68
CA ALA A 222 10.37 -7.91 9.68
C ALA A 222 11.50 -8.92 9.68
N ALA A 223 11.17 -10.21 9.72
CA ALA A 223 12.15 -11.30 9.70
C ALA A 223 13.00 -11.30 8.42
N THR A 224 12.37 -11.10 7.26
CA THR A 224 13.06 -11.02 5.98
C THR A 224 13.97 -9.80 5.91
N PHE A 225 13.49 -8.64 6.32
CA PHE A 225 14.31 -7.43 6.39
C PHE A 225 15.53 -7.62 7.29
N ALA A 226 15.35 -8.20 8.48
CA ALA A 226 16.44 -8.49 9.41
C ALA A 226 17.50 -9.38 8.77
N LYS A 227 17.06 -10.48 8.14
CA LYS A 227 17.97 -11.39 7.43
C LYS A 227 18.77 -10.69 6.34
N GLU A 228 18.13 -9.90 5.51
CA GLU A 228 18.78 -9.15 4.43
C GLU A 228 19.75 -8.08 4.93
N GLN A 229 19.54 -7.53 6.12
CA GLN A 229 20.40 -6.54 6.74
C GLN A 229 21.47 -7.13 7.68
N GLY A 230 21.58 -8.45 7.76
CA GLY A 230 22.54 -9.10 8.65
C GLY A 230 22.23 -8.97 10.14
N ILE A 231 20.98 -8.76 10.49
CA ILE A 231 20.49 -8.75 11.86
C ILE A 231 20.21 -10.20 12.26
N GLU A 232 21.09 -10.79 13.03
CA GLU A 232 21.06 -12.21 13.40
C GLU A 232 20.20 -12.43 14.65
N THR A 233 18.87 -12.35 14.50
CA THR A 233 17.91 -12.67 15.56
C THR A 233 16.55 -12.99 14.95
N ASP A 234 15.80 -13.87 15.61
CA ASP A 234 14.40 -14.15 15.29
C ASP A 234 13.43 -13.42 16.25
N ASP A 235 13.95 -12.74 17.27
CA ASP A 235 13.14 -11.99 18.22
C ASP A 235 12.67 -10.68 17.60
N ILE A 236 11.36 -10.56 17.41
CA ILE A 236 10.74 -9.38 16.77
C ILE A 236 10.99 -8.09 17.54
N GLU A 237 11.07 -8.14 18.88
CA GLU A 237 11.38 -6.95 19.68
C GLU A 237 12.83 -6.48 19.44
N GLU A 238 13.77 -7.40 19.36
CA GLU A 238 15.16 -7.09 19.05
C GLU A 238 15.31 -6.57 17.61
N ILE A 239 14.57 -7.14 16.65
CA ILE A 239 14.54 -6.63 15.28
C ILE A 239 14.03 -5.18 15.27
N ALA A 240 12.92 -4.90 15.93
CA ALA A 240 12.35 -3.55 16.02
C ALA A 240 13.34 -2.54 16.62
N ARG A 241 14.01 -2.92 17.69
CA ARG A 241 15.02 -2.08 18.37
C ARG A 241 16.20 -1.77 17.45
N ARG A 242 16.72 -2.77 16.76
CA ARG A 242 17.86 -2.57 15.84
C ARG A 242 17.48 -1.77 14.60
N VAL A 243 16.29 -1.97 14.06
CA VAL A 243 15.78 -1.20 12.91
C VAL A 243 15.57 0.26 13.29
N GLN A 244 15.07 0.54 14.50
CA GLN A 244 14.96 1.90 15.02
C GLN A 244 16.31 2.63 15.02
N LEU A 245 17.39 1.92 15.34
CA LEU A 245 18.74 2.48 15.48
C LEU A 245 19.49 2.62 14.16
N LEU A 246 18.94 2.15 13.05
CA LEU A 246 19.56 2.35 11.73
C LEU A 246 19.71 3.85 11.42
N PRO A 247 20.68 4.24 10.58
CA PRO A 247 20.96 5.65 10.31
C PRO A 247 19.72 6.46 9.95
N LYS A 248 19.61 7.65 10.50
CA LYS A 248 18.50 8.59 10.26
C LYS A 248 19.04 10.00 10.07
N VAL A 249 18.59 10.68 9.02
CA VAL A 249 19.03 12.04 8.66
C VAL A 249 18.44 13.07 9.61
N ASN A 250 17.11 13.13 9.72
CA ASN A 250 16.45 14.04 10.67
C ASN A 250 16.49 13.43 12.07
N LYS A 251 17.30 14.03 12.95
CA LYS A 251 17.50 13.57 14.32
C LYS A 251 16.58 14.25 15.35
N ASN A 252 15.68 15.12 14.90
CA ASN A 252 14.71 15.79 15.78
C ASN A 252 13.70 14.81 16.39
N ARG A 253 13.51 13.66 15.76
CA ARG A 253 12.68 12.58 16.29
C ARG A 253 13.32 11.23 16.01
N LYS A 254 13.08 10.30 16.94
CA LYS A 254 13.48 8.90 16.75
C LYS A 254 12.52 8.21 15.80
N ARG A 255 13.04 7.27 15.01
CA ARG A 255 12.20 6.41 14.18
C ARG A 255 11.30 5.57 15.07
N ILE A 256 10.03 5.49 14.67
CA ILE A 256 9.07 4.56 15.23
C ILE A 256 9.03 3.35 14.30
N VAL A 257 9.14 2.15 14.86
CA VAL A 257 9.02 0.90 14.14
C VAL A 257 7.78 0.17 14.66
N VAL A 258 6.89 -0.24 13.77
CA VAL A 258 5.63 -0.90 14.13
C VAL A 258 5.54 -2.20 13.35
N PHE A 259 5.58 -3.34 14.06
CA PHE A 259 5.43 -4.66 13.47
C PHE A 259 4.15 -5.33 13.97
N THR A 260 3.26 -5.65 13.04
CA THR A 260 2.03 -6.40 13.33
C THR A 260 2.32 -7.90 13.31
N GLN A 261 1.54 -8.68 14.05
CA GLN A 261 1.67 -10.13 14.16
C GLN A 261 0.31 -10.85 14.10
N GLY A 262 -0.60 -10.41 13.22
CA GLY A 262 -1.93 -11.00 13.12
C GLY A 262 -2.68 -10.93 14.45
N PRO A 263 -3.07 -12.07 15.04
CA PRO A 263 -3.78 -12.10 16.33
C PRO A 263 -2.89 -11.83 17.53
N ASP A 264 -1.56 -11.92 17.39
CA ASP A 264 -0.60 -11.69 18.45
C ASP A 264 -0.30 -10.20 18.64
N ASP A 265 0.37 -9.86 19.74
CA ASP A 265 0.64 -8.47 20.10
C ASP A 265 1.41 -7.73 18.98
N THR A 266 0.96 -6.51 18.69
CA THR A 266 1.73 -5.58 17.87
C THR A 266 2.92 -5.06 18.65
N VAL A 267 4.10 -5.08 18.04
CA VAL A 267 5.35 -4.59 18.62
C VAL A 267 5.66 -3.21 18.05
N ALA A 268 5.87 -2.23 18.90
CA ALA A 268 6.25 -0.89 18.48
C ALA A 268 7.35 -0.30 19.35
N THR A 269 8.22 0.49 18.73
CA THR A 269 9.20 1.30 19.46
C THR A 269 8.55 2.60 19.89
N VAL A 270 8.53 2.85 21.20
CA VAL A 270 8.02 4.09 21.80
C VAL A 270 9.17 4.74 22.56
N GLY A 271 9.71 5.83 22.02
CA GLY A 271 10.96 6.42 22.52
C GLY A 271 12.11 5.43 22.35
N GLU A 272 12.73 5.04 23.45
CA GLU A 272 13.83 4.04 23.46
C GLU A 272 13.35 2.63 23.84
N LYS A 273 12.06 2.48 24.15
CA LYS A 273 11.49 1.22 24.60
C LYS A 273 10.76 0.53 23.48
N VAL A 274 10.81 -0.80 23.48
CA VAL A 274 9.93 -1.63 22.68
C VAL A 274 8.72 -1.99 23.56
N THR A 275 7.53 -1.70 23.05
CA THR A 275 6.27 -1.94 23.76
C THR A 275 5.41 -2.91 22.95
N ARG A 276 4.73 -3.81 23.65
CA ARG A 276 3.73 -4.70 23.06
C ARG A 276 2.34 -4.12 23.26
N PHE A 277 1.54 -4.14 22.22
CA PHE A 277 0.15 -3.71 22.23
C PHE A 277 -0.72 -4.91 21.93
N PRO A 278 -1.59 -5.35 22.85
CA PRO A 278 -2.46 -6.48 22.59
C PRO A 278 -3.47 -6.16 21.49
N VAL A 279 -3.76 -7.17 20.68
CA VAL A 279 -4.82 -7.12 19.66
C VAL A 279 -6.12 -7.55 20.33
N LEU A 280 -7.23 -6.92 19.93
CA LEU A 280 -8.56 -7.33 20.39
C LEU A 280 -8.88 -8.74 19.90
N ASP A 281 -9.37 -9.58 20.81
CA ASP A 281 -9.83 -10.92 20.45
C ASP A 281 -11.06 -10.82 19.53
N ILE A 282 -10.97 -11.52 18.41
CA ILE A 282 -12.08 -11.65 17.45
C ILE A 282 -12.40 -13.13 17.33
N GLU A 283 -13.67 -13.47 17.51
CA GLU A 283 -14.13 -14.85 17.30
C GLU A 283 -13.86 -15.27 15.85
N GLN A 284 -13.34 -16.49 15.67
CA GLN A 284 -12.99 -16.99 14.33
C GLN A 284 -14.17 -16.92 13.35
N ASN A 285 -15.38 -17.13 13.83
CA ASN A 285 -16.60 -17.07 13.02
C ASN A 285 -16.98 -15.65 12.58
N ASP A 286 -16.45 -14.62 13.23
CA ASP A 286 -16.68 -13.22 12.88
C ASP A 286 -15.67 -12.71 11.83
N ILE A 287 -14.63 -13.48 11.58
CA ILE A 287 -13.64 -13.16 10.55
C ILE A 287 -14.17 -13.62 9.19
N VAL A 288 -14.61 -12.66 8.38
CA VAL A 288 -15.13 -12.92 7.04
C VAL A 288 -14.02 -12.78 5.99
N ASP A 289 -13.17 -11.77 6.14
CA ASP A 289 -12.11 -11.45 5.19
C ASP A 289 -11.00 -10.66 5.88
N THR A 290 -9.76 -11.11 5.71
CA THR A 290 -8.57 -10.42 6.23
C THR A 290 -7.84 -9.59 5.18
N ASN A 291 -8.36 -9.54 3.95
CA ASN A 291 -7.77 -8.75 2.87
C ASN A 291 -7.82 -7.25 3.22
N GLY A 292 -6.68 -6.58 3.06
CA GLY A 292 -6.57 -5.15 3.40
C GLY A 292 -6.47 -4.81 4.88
N ALA A 293 -6.46 -5.81 5.77
CA ALA A 293 -6.33 -5.58 7.22
C ALA A 293 -5.05 -4.81 7.58
N GLY A 294 -3.92 -5.15 6.93
CA GLY A 294 -2.66 -4.43 7.11
C GLY A 294 -2.74 -2.98 6.65
N ASP A 295 -3.39 -2.72 5.52
CA ASP A 295 -3.59 -1.36 4.98
C ASP A 295 -4.49 -0.54 5.90
N ALA A 296 -5.54 -1.15 6.43
CA ALA A 296 -6.46 -0.52 7.38
C ALA A 296 -5.78 -0.21 8.73
N PHE A 297 -4.89 -1.08 9.18
CA PHE A 297 -4.10 -0.84 10.39
C PHE A 297 -3.22 0.40 10.26
N VAL A 298 -2.60 0.60 9.10
CA VAL A 298 -1.72 1.74 8.84
C VAL A 298 -2.51 3.06 8.75
N GLY A 299 -3.67 3.04 8.10
CA GLY A 299 -4.54 4.22 7.96
C GLY A 299 -5.13 4.67 9.26
#